data_974cd0be58338b341b182415a961ad3e
#
_entry.id   974cd0be58338b341b182415a961ad3e
#
_cell.length_a   1.000
_cell.length_b   1.000
_cell.length_c   1.000
_cell.angle_alpha   90.00
_cell.angle_beta   90.00
_cell.angle_gamma   90.00
#
_symmetry.space_group_name_H-M   'P 1'
#
loop_
_entity.id
_entity.type
_entity.pdbx_description
1 polymer ?
#
loop_
_entity_poly.entity_id
_entity_poly.type
_entity_poly.pdbx_seq_one_letter_code
_entity_poly.pdbx_strand_id
1 'polypeptide(L)'
;RYKEYDLLHAHYGLSGLLATMQLSIPVVITFHGSDVNMKKNYLFSRIASRLSAANIFVHQRLPEKLKIYRGSVNIIPCGFDNNLFFPIAKEEARKTLKWGENTRYIAFSSAFDNKIKNVQLAWSAISGINNCNLIELKGYGKEKINLILNASDLLLVTSLSETGPIIVKEALACNCPIISTNVGDVQRLIKNVRNCYISSYNPDDIKKKISLVFRGNKRTNGEKVIKNFKLENIAYKVIDVYRDTLKNY
;
A
#
# COMPACT_ATOMS: atom_id res chain seq x y z
N ARG A 1 6.59 23.25 -27.18
CA ARG A 1 7.15 21.96 -26.70
C ARG A 1 6.10 20.89 -26.43
N TYR A 2 4.81 21.22 -26.22
CA TYR A 2 3.76 20.22 -25.94
C TYR A 2 3.25 19.47 -27.17
N LYS A 3 3.58 19.90 -28.38
CA LYS A 3 3.12 19.28 -29.65
C LYS A 3 3.67 17.87 -29.92
N GLU A 4 4.62 17.42 -29.11
CA GLU A 4 5.26 16.10 -29.22
C GLU A 4 4.58 15.04 -28.31
N TYR A 5 3.59 15.45 -27.50
CA TYR A 5 2.92 14.58 -26.53
C TYR A 5 1.42 14.58 -26.77
N ASP A 6 0.79 13.43 -26.67
CA ASP A 6 -0.65 13.27 -26.86
C ASP A 6 -1.44 13.63 -25.59
N LEU A 7 -0.85 13.40 -24.40
CA LEU A 7 -1.45 13.71 -23.11
C LEU A 7 -0.37 13.96 -22.02
N LEU A 8 -0.79 14.58 -20.90
CA LEU A 8 -0.01 14.68 -19.66
C LEU A 8 -0.63 13.80 -18.58
N HIS A 9 0.19 13.00 -17.89
CA HIS A 9 -0.23 12.31 -16.68
C HIS A 9 0.48 12.89 -15.45
N ALA A 10 -0.28 13.54 -14.59
CA ALA A 10 0.22 14.12 -13.36
C ALA A 10 -0.13 13.27 -12.13
N HIS A 11 0.78 13.21 -11.17
CA HIS A 11 0.54 12.59 -9.87
C HIS A 11 0.38 13.65 -8.79
N TYR A 12 -0.62 13.47 -7.91
CA TYR A 12 -1.06 14.39 -6.86
C TYR A 12 -1.74 15.67 -7.36
N GLY A 13 -2.65 16.19 -6.53
CA GLY A 13 -3.51 17.31 -6.90
C GLY A 13 -2.78 18.60 -7.22
N LEU A 14 -1.68 18.94 -6.53
CA LEU A 14 -0.93 20.16 -6.81
C LEU A 14 -0.21 20.08 -8.17
N SER A 15 0.49 18.99 -8.45
CA SER A 15 1.12 18.76 -9.77
C SER A 15 0.06 18.72 -10.87
N GLY A 16 -1.09 18.09 -10.58
CA GLY A 16 -2.23 18.04 -11.48
C GLY A 16 -2.77 19.44 -11.79
N LEU A 17 -2.92 20.29 -10.79
CA LEU A 17 -3.36 21.68 -11.01
C LEU A 17 -2.40 22.44 -11.92
N LEU A 18 -1.09 22.33 -11.67
CA LEU A 18 -0.09 22.97 -12.55
C LEU A 18 -0.15 22.40 -13.97
N ALA A 19 -0.32 21.10 -14.12
CA ALA A 19 -0.46 20.45 -15.44
C ALA A 19 -1.71 20.95 -16.20
N THR A 20 -2.82 21.23 -15.51
CA THR A 20 -4.06 21.72 -16.14
C THR A 20 -4.02 23.20 -16.53
N MET A 21 -3.00 23.94 -16.12
CA MET A 21 -2.82 25.34 -16.56
C MET A 21 -2.42 25.48 -18.03
N GLN A 22 -1.84 24.46 -18.67
CA GLN A 22 -1.71 24.37 -20.11
C GLN A 22 -3.04 23.87 -20.70
N LEU A 23 -3.45 24.40 -21.84
CA LEU A 23 -4.75 24.08 -22.45
C LEU A 23 -4.60 23.34 -23.80
N SER A 24 -3.41 22.81 -24.08
CA SER A 24 -3.04 22.28 -25.41
C SER A 24 -3.31 20.80 -25.58
N ILE A 25 -3.18 20.02 -24.49
CA ILE A 25 -3.34 18.56 -24.51
C ILE A 25 -4.08 18.09 -23.23
N PRO A 26 -4.80 16.94 -23.30
CA PRO A 26 -5.54 16.43 -22.15
C PRO A 26 -4.66 16.08 -20.97
N VAL A 27 -5.16 16.27 -19.76
CA VAL A 27 -4.47 15.95 -18.51
C VAL A 27 -5.21 14.84 -17.79
N VAL A 28 -4.49 13.77 -17.47
CA VAL A 28 -4.91 12.70 -16.55
C VAL A 28 -4.25 12.94 -15.21
N ILE A 29 -4.98 12.81 -14.09
CA ILE A 29 -4.43 13.02 -12.75
C ILE A 29 -4.65 11.78 -11.90
N THR A 30 -3.58 11.26 -11.26
CA THR A 30 -3.70 10.23 -10.23
C THR A 30 -3.60 10.85 -8.83
N PHE A 31 -4.66 10.60 -8.01
CA PHE A 31 -4.76 11.00 -6.61
C PHE A 31 -4.37 9.85 -5.69
N HIS A 32 -3.36 10.09 -4.81
CA HIS A 32 -2.75 9.07 -3.97
C HIS A 32 -3.26 9.03 -2.53
N GLY A 33 -4.10 9.97 -2.14
CA GLY A 33 -4.74 10.01 -0.84
C GLY A 33 -4.20 11.08 0.11
N SER A 34 -2.89 11.31 0.24
CA SER A 34 -2.35 12.41 1.04
C SER A 34 -2.77 13.78 0.50
N ASP A 35 -2.84 13.90 -0.80
CA ASP A 35 -3.31 15.08 -1.54
C ASP A 35 -4.81 15.38 -1.34
N VAL A 36 -5.61 14.36 -1.02
CA VAL A 36 -7.04 14.48 -0.74
C VAL A 36 -7.34 14.57 0.76
N ASN A 37 -6.56 13.85 1.58
CA ASN A 37 -6.81 13.72 3.01
C ASN A 37 -6.24 14.88 3.83
N MET A 38 -5.19 15.55 3.35
CA MET A 38 -4.56 16.69 4.05
C MET A 38 -5.27 18.00 3.70
N LYS A 39 -5.75 18.73 4.70
CA LYS A 39 -6.51 20.00 4.54
C LYS A 39 -5.80 21.00 3.61
N LYS A 40 -4.47 21.15 3.73
CA LYS A 40 -3.67 22.08 2.93
C LYS A 40 -3.68 21.77 1.41
N ASN A 41 -3.86 20.51 1.03
CA ASN A 41 -3.80 20.05 -0.37
C ASN A 41 -5.19 19.88 -0.99
N TYR A 42 -6.23 19.79 -0.15
CA TYR A 42 -7.59 19.44 -0.56
C TYR A 42 -8.17 20.37 -1.63
N LEU A 43 -8.00 21.70 -1.45
CA LEU A 43 -8.55 22.67 -2.39
C LEU A 43 -7.90 22.57 -3.76
N PHE A 44 -6.57 22.43 -3.82
CA PHE A 44 -5.84 22.21 -5.07
C PHE A 44 -6.28 20.93 -5.78
N SER A 45 -6.40 19.84 -5.04
CA SER A 45 -6.89 18.56 -5.59
C SER A 45 -8.31 18.65 -6.13
N ARG A 46 -9.19 19.39 -5.43
CA ARG A 46 -10.57 19.60 -5.85
C ARG A 46 -10.69 20.44 -7.13
N ILE A 47 -9.86 21.47 -7.27
CA ILE A 47 -9.82 22.29 -8.50
C ILE A 47 -9.23 21.45 -9.64
N ALA A 48 -8.06 20.84 -9.43
CA ALA A 48 -7.37 20.02 -10.41
C ALA A 48 -8.28 18.92 -10.99
N SER A 49 -9.02 18.24 -10.12
CA SER A 49 -9.92 17.15 -10.52
C SER A 49 -11.11 17.57 -11.42
N ARG A 50 -11.46 18.87 -11.41
CA ARG A 50 -12.51 19.42 -12.27
C ARG A 50 -11.98 19.92 -13.60
N LEU A 51 -10.69 20.28 -13.65
CA LEU A 51 -10.02 20.80 -14.85
C LEU A 51 -9.38 19.67 -15.67
N SER A 52 -9.14 18.52 -15.08
CA SER A 52 -8.55 17.38 -15.77
C SER A 52 -9.52 16.70 -16.72
N ALA A 53 -9.00 16.12 -17.78
CA ALA A 53 -9.77 15.31 -18.73
C ALA A 53 -10.20 13.96 -18.11
N ALA A 54 -9.34 13.35 -17.29
CA ALA A 54 -9.67 12.13 -16.55
C ALA A 54 -8.98 12.09 -15.18
N ASN A 55 -9.64 11.41 -14.22
CA ASN A 55 -9.17 11.24 -12.86
C ASN A 55 -9.01 9.76 -12.53
N ILE A 56 -7.85 9.43 -11.95
CA ILE A 56 -7.54 8.12 -11.37
C ILE A 56 -7.43 8.28 -9.86
N PHE A 57 -8.13 7.45 -9.10
CA PHE A 57 -8.07 7.42 -7.65
C PHE A 57 -7.57 6.07 -7.18
N VAL A 58 -6.59 6.06 -6.29
CA VAL A 58 -6.04 4.80 -5.75
C VAL A 58 -6.98 4.10 -4.77
N HIS A 59 -8.06 4.77 -4.36
CA HIS A 59 -9.06 4.21 -3.44
C HIS A 59 -10.45 4.84 -3.65
N GLN A 60 -11.51 4.03 -3.59
CA GLN A 60 -12.90 4.43 -3.87
C GLN A 60 -13.45 5.58 -3.01
N ARG A 61 -12.94 5.78 -1.78
CA ARG A 61 -13.36 6.90 -0.89
C ARG A 61 -12.81 8.25 -1.29
N LEU A 62 -11.82 8.33 -2.20
CA LEU A 62 -11.18 9.60 -2.55
C LEU A 62 -12.08 10.49 -3.42
N PRO A 63 -12.74 10.00 -4.49
CA PRO A 63 -13.65 10.84 -5.27
C PRO A 63 -14.84 11.34 -4.44
N GLU A 64 -15.38 10.55 -3.51
CA GLU A 64 -16.45 10.95 -2.59
C GLU A 64 -16.00 12.13 -1.72
N LYS A 65 -14.78 12.06 -1.15
CA LYS A 65 -14.21 13.16 -0.37
C LYS A 65 -14.04 14.45 -1.16
N LEU A 66 -13.59 14.38 -2.41
CA LEU A 66 -13.47 15.53 -3.29
C LEU A 66 -14.81 16.04 -3.83
N LYS A 67 -15.92 15.34 -3.54
CA LYS A 67 -17.25 15.64 -4.05
C LYS A 67 -17.27 15.70 -5.59
N ILE A 68 -16.67 14.70 -6.22
CA ILE A 68 -16.64 14.54 -7.67
C ILE A 68 -17.71 13.53 -8.03
N TYR A 69 -18.75 14.01 -8.71
CA TYR A 69 -19.90 13.21 -9.11
C TYR A 69 -20.08 13.17 -10.64
N ARG A 70 -19.22 13.89 -11.38
CA ARG A 70 -19.27 13.99 -12.85
C ARG A 70 -17.84 13.90 -13.42
N GLY A 71 -17.74 13.52 -14.69
CA GLY A 71 -16.47 13.33 -15.39
C GLY A 71 -15.93 11.90 -15.30
N SER A 72 -14.81 11.65 -15.93
CA SER A 72 -14.16 10.34 -15.91
C SER A 72 -13.52 10.07 -14.54
N VAL A 73 -14.11 9.13 -13.78
CA VAL A 73 -13.64 8.70 -12.46
C VAL A 73 -13.23 7.24 -12.55
N ASN A 74 -11.94 6.98 -12.40
CA ASN A 74 -11.36 5.65 -12.49
C ASN A 74 -10.75 5.25 -11.13
N ILE A 75 -11.12 4.07 -10.62
CA ILE A 75 -10.56 3.53 -9.38
C ILE A 75 -9.48 2.51 -9.73
N ILE A 76 -8.22 2.93 -9.66
CA ILE A 76 -7.07 2.08 -9.98
C ILE A 76 -6.12 2.09 -8.78
N PRO A 77 -6.11 1.02 -7.96
CA PRO A 77 -5.24 0.95 -6.79
C PRO A 77 -3.77 0.83 -7.21
N CYS A 78 -2.86 1.28 -6.34
CA CYS A 78 -1.42 1.06 -6.55
C CYS A 78 -1.11 -0.43 -6.66
N GLY A 79 -0.24 -0.77 -7.61
CA GLY A 79 0.30 -2.11 -7.79
C GLY A 79 1.52 -2.39 -6.92
N PHE A 80 2.02 -3.63 -6.98
CA PHE A 80 3.31 -4.04 -6.45
C PHE A 80 4.17 -4.64 -7.56
N ASP A 81 5.48 -4.56 -7.42
CA ASP A 81 6.43 -5.12 -8.38
C ASP A 81 6.64 -6.61 -8.11
N ASN A 82 6.10 -7.47 -8.98
CA ASN A 82 6.21 -8.91 -8.83
C ASN A 82 7.58 -9.50 -9.25
N ASN A 83 8.45 -8.69 -9.86
CA ASN A 83 9.83 -9.08 -10.12
C ASN A 83 10.70 -8.88 -8.88
N LEU A 84 10.29 -7.99 -7.97
CA LEU A 84 10.98 -7.69 -6.72
C LEU A 84 10.36 -8.40 -5.51
N PHE A 85 9.04 -8.60 -5.49
CA PHE A 85 8.33 -9.22 -4.37
C PHE A 85 7.72 -10.54 -4.78
N PHE A 86 8.33 -11.63 -4.28
CA PHE A 86 7.95 -13.02 -4.53
C PHE A 86 8.32 -13.90 -3.33
N PRO A 87 7.72 -15.09 -3.21
CA PRO A 87 8.03 -15.99 -2.10
C PRO A 87 9.46 -16.54 -2.19
N ILE A 88 10.17 -16.45 -1.07
CA ILE A 88 11.47 -17.08 -0.82
C ILE A 88 11.30 -17.99 0.41
N ALA A 89 12.00 -19.11 0.48
CA ALA A 89 11.99 -19.94 1.68
C ALA A 89 12.48 -19.12 2.89
N LYS A 90 11.75 -19.21 4.01
CA LYS A 90 12.01 -18.39 5.22
C LYS A 90 13.42 -18.62 5.75
N GLU A 91 13.87 -19.84 5.73
CA GLU A 91 15.20 -20.28 6.20
C GLU A 91 16.30 -19.67 5.30
N GLU A 92 16.09 -19.65 3.99
CA GLU A 92 16.99 -19.04 3.01
C GLU A 92 17.10 -17.52 3.22
N ALA A 93 15.95 -16.85 3.35
CA ALA A 93 15.89 -15.42 3.61
C ALA A 93 16.57 -15.05 4.94
N ARG A 94 16.36 -15.84 6.00
CA ARG A 94 17.02 -15.67 7.29
C ARG A 94 18.53 -15.86 7.21
N LYS A 95 18.99 -16.89 6.51
CA LYS A 95 20.41 -17.13 6.27
C LYS A 95 21.07 -15.94 5.57
N THR A 96 20.44 -15.42 4.53
CA THR A 96 20.92 -14.23 3.79
C THR A 96 21.02 -13.00 4.69
N LEU A 97 20.03 -12.79 5.56
CA LEU A 97 20.02 -11.67 6.52
C LEU A 97 20.87 -11.92 7.78
N LYS A 98 21.45 -13.11 7.94
CA LYS A 98 22.17 -13.57 9.15
C LYS A 98 21.27 -13.49 10.39
N TRP A 99 20.00 -13.83 10.26
CA TRP A 99 19.03 -13.86 11.36
C TRP A 99 18.99 -15.22 12.05
N GLY A 100 18.83 -15.21 13.37
CA GLY A 100 18.76 -16.43 14.16
C GLY A 100 17.46 -17.21 13.94
N GLU A 101 17.54 -18.53 13.91
CA GLU A 101 16.37 -19.39 13.66
C GLU A 101 15.38 -19.40 14.83
N ASN A 102 15.87 -19.34 16.07
CA ASN A 102 15.05 -19.41 17.28
C ASN A 102 14.44 -18.05 17.69
N THR A 103 14.65 -17.00 16.91
CA THR A 103 14.11 -15.67 17.15
C THR A 103 12.88 -15.45 16.30
N ARG A 104 11.84 -14.82 16.88
CA ARG A 104 10.66 -14.34 16.17
C ARG A 104 10.92 -12.95 15.60
N TYR A 105 10.61 -12.73 14.36
CA TYR A 105 10.81 -11.45 13.69
C TYR A 105 9.48 -10.92 13.15
N ILE A 106 9.11 -9.74 13.59
CA ILE A 106 7.91 -9.04 13.14
C ILE A 106 8.36 -7.84 12.32
N ALA A 107 8.05 -7.81 11.02
CA ALA A 107 8.27 -6.64 10.19
C ALA A 107 7.24 -5.55 10.58
N PHE A 108 7.71 -4.34 10.84
CA PHE A 108 6.85 -3.19 11.08
C PHE A 108 6.67 -2.40 9.78
N SER A 109 5.45 -2.03 9.48
CA SER A 109 5.05 -1.52 8.16
C SER A 109 5.68 -0.18 7.73
N SER A 110 6.57 0.43 8.52
CA SER A 110 7.19 1.72 8.23
C SER A 110 8.36 2.04 9.15
N ALA A 111 8.75 3.33 9.15
CA ALA A 111 9.67 3.92 10.10
C ALA A 111 9.02 4.09 11.49
N PHE A 112 9.79 3.90 12.54
CA PHE A 112 9.33 4.04 13.93
C PHE A 112 9.00 5.49 14.31
N ASP A 113 9.61 6.47 13.67
CA ASP A 113 9.37 7.89 13.88
C ASP A 113 8.09 8.42 13.18
N ASN A 114 7.42 7.61 12.36
CA ASN A 114 6.19 7.99 11.70
C ASN A 114 4.98 7.84 12.64
N LYS A 115 4.51 8.95 13.22
CA LYS A 115 3.40 8.98 14.19
C LYS A 115 2.10 8.35 13.66
N ILE A 116 1.82 8.45 12.35
CA ILE A 116 0.61 7.86 11.75
C ILE A 116 0.66 6.33 11.81
N LYS A 117 1.85 5.75 11.83
CA LYS A 117 2.05 4.29 11.87
C LYS A 117 1.92 3.70 13.27
N ASN A 118 1.89 4.56 14.31
CA ASN A 118 1.56 4.19 15.68
C ASN A 118 2.39 3.02 16.24
N VAL A 119 3.72 3.19 16.19
CA VAL A 119 4.66 2.16 16.66
C VAL A 119 4.47 1.82 18.14
N GLN A 120 3.98 2.75 18.96
CA GLN A 120 3.72 2.53 20.39
C GLN A 120 2.74 1.37 20.62
N LEU A 121 1.71 1.27 19.78
CA LEU A 121 0.77 0.15 19.82
C LEU A 121 1.46 -1.18 19.47
N ALA A 122 2.39 -1.17 18.50
CA ALA A 122 3.16 -2.35 18.13
C ALA A 122 4.08 -2.79 19.30
N TRP A 123 4.82 -1.86 19.92
CA TRP A 123 5.66 -2.13 21.08
C TRP A 123 4.87 -2.70 22.27
N SER A 124 3.71 -2.09 22.56
CA SER A 124 2.81 -2.57 23.62
C SER A 124 2.32 -4.00 23.34
N ALA A 125 1.97 -4.30 22.08
CA ALA A 125 1.46 -5.60 21.70
C ALA A 125 2.51 -6.72 21.78
N ILE A 126 3.78 -6.43 21.52
CA ILE A 126 4.86 -7.44 21.61
C ILE A 126 5.51 -7.51 23.00
N SER A 127 5.18 -6.60 23.89
CA SER A 127 5.70 -6.59 25.27
C SER A 127 5.44 -7.92 25.95
N GLY A 128 6.49 -8.50 26.56
CA GLY A 128 6.43 -9.80 27.22
C GLY A 128 6.35 -11.02 26.27
N ILE A 129 6.60 -10.84 24.98
CA ILE A 129 6.84 -11.97 24.04
C ILE A 129 8.35 -12.23 24.03
N ASN A 130 8.77 -13.38 24.52
CA ASN A 130 10.19 -13.74 24.56
C ASN A 130 10.75 -13.97 23.15
N ASN A 131 12.02 -13.65 22.96
CA ASN A 131 12.77 -13.84 21.70
C ASN A 131 12.04 -13.27 20.48
N CYS A 132 11.48 -12.05 20.59
CA CYS A 132 10.73 -11.38 19.55
C CYS A 132 11.33 -10.01 19.22
N ASN A 133 11.70 -9.79 17.97
CA ASN A 133 12.24 -8.52 17.47
C ASN A 133 11.24 -7.86 16.52
N LEU A 134 11.00 -6.55 16.73
CA LEU A 134 10.28 -5.69 15.79
C LEU A 134 11.31 -5.07 14.82
N ILE A 135 11.12 -5.28 13.53
CA ILE A 135 12.03 -4.84 12.47
C ILE A 135 11.43 -3.64 11.75
N GLU A 136 12.09 -2.50 11.88
CA GLU A 136 11.73 -1.27 11.15
C GLU A 136 12.02 -1.41 9.65
N LEU A 137 11.07 -1.00 8.80
CA LEU A 137 11.26 -0.99 7.35
C LEU A 137 11.63 0.43 6.85
N LYS A 138 12.72 0.99 7.38
CA LYS A 138 13.22 2.33 7.02
C LYS A 138 14.61 2.22 6.38
N GLY A 139 14.80 2.95 5.27
CA GLY A 139 16.13 3.09 4.66
C GLY A 139 16.61 1.86 3.87
N TYR A 140 15.78 0.86 3.68
CA TYR A 140 16.13 -0.32 2.89
C TYR A 140 15.65 -0.20 1.43
N GLY A 141 16.45 -0.71 0.49
CA GLY A 141 16.03 -0.96 -0.88
C GLY A 141 14.96 -2.07 -0.95
N LYS A 142 14.24 -2.14 -2.04
CA LYS A 142 13.12 -3.06 -2.23
C LYS A 142 13.51 -4.54 -2.14
N GLU A 143 14.68 -4.90 -2.65
CA GLU A 143 15.25 -6.24 -2.58
C GLU A 143 15.44 -6.68 -1.12
N LYS A 144 15.94 -5.78 -0.27
CA LYS A 144 16.12 -6.07 1.15
C LYS A 144 14.78 -6.14 1.89
N ILE A 145 13.79 -5.31 1.51
CA ILE A 145 12.43 -5.40 2.04
C ILE A 145 11.80 -6.76 1.66
N ASN A 146 12.00 -7.24 0.44
CA ASN A 146 11.55 -8.58 0.04
C ASN A 146 12.16 -9.67 0.93
N LEU A 147 13.48 -9.64 1.18
CA LEU A 147 14.13 -10.58 2.09
C LEU A 147 13.56 -10.49 3.51
N ILE A 148 13.38 -9.27 4.05
CA ILE A 148 12.82 -9.07 5.39
C ILE A 148 11.41 -9.63 5.51
N LEU A 149 10.54 -9.40 4.52
CA LEU A 149 9.17 -9.93 4.51
C LEU A 149 9.14 -11.46 4.44
N ASN A 150 10.05 -12.07 3.68
CA ASN A 150 10.18 -13.52 3.61
C ASN A 150 10.77 -14.12 4.89
N ALA A 151 11.75 -13.46 5.53
CA ALA A 151 12.39 -13.89 6.77
C ALA A 151 11.50 -13.71 8.01
N SER A 152 10.57 -12.75 7.98
CA SER A 152 9.69 -12.40 9.10
C SER A 152 8.59 -13.44 9.32
N ASP A 153 8.18 -13.58 10.57
CA ASP A 153 7.03 -14.41 10.96
C ASP A 153 5.71 -13.75 10.56
N LEU A 154 5.64 -12.41 10.60
CA LEU A 154 4.51 -11.62 10.14
C LEU A 154 4.89 -10.16 9.85
N LEU A 155 4.02 -9.48 9.09
CA LEU A 155 3.97 -8.02 8.99
C LEU A 155 2.94 -7.47 9.98
N LEU A 156 3.32 -6.49 10.78
CA LEU A 156 2.44 -5.77 11.70
C LEU A 156 2.17 -4.36 11.20
N VAL A 157 0.89 -4.01 11.02
CA VAL A 157 0.40 -2.70 10.60
C VAL A 157 -0.50 -2.15 11.69
N THR A 158 -0.01 -1.18 12.47
CA THR A 158 -0.75 -0.52 13.56
C THR A 158 -1.22 0.88 13.21
N SER A 159 -1.22 1.22 11.91
CA SER A 159 -1.50 2.56 11.41
C SER A 159 -2.85 3.11 11.87
N LEU A 160 -2.89 4.41 12.13
CA LEU A 160 -4.13 5.16 12.44
C LEU A 160 -4.91 5.48 11.17
N SER A 161 -4.22 5.62 10.04
CA SER A 161 -4.82 5.93 8.74
C SER A 161 -3.93 5.48 7.59
N GLU A 162 -4.55 4.90 6.59
CA GLU A 162 -3.95 4.54 5.29
C GLU A 162 -4.97 4.75 4.18
N THR A 163 -4.48 4.89 2.96
CA THR A 163 -5.36 4.87 1.78
C THR A 163 -5.37 3.46 1.15
N GLY A 164 -4.18 2.95 0.85
CA GLY A 164 -3.99 1.59 0.33
C GLY A 164 -2.51 1.24 0.49
N PRO A 165 -2.10 0.67 1.63
CA PRO A 165 -0.69 0.47 1.95
C PRO A 165 -0.04 -0.55 1.03
N ILE A 166 0.95 -0.10 0.24
CA ILE A 166 1.68 -0.95 -0.73
C ILE A 166 2.38 -2.10 -0.02
N ILE A 167 2.95 -1.85 1.16
CA ILE A 167 3.66 -2.88 1.95
C ILE A 167 2.78 -4.10 2.27
N VAL A 168 1.45 -3.93 2.39
CA VAL A 168 0.52 -5.05 2.58
C VAL A 168 0.47 -5.93 1.32
N LYS A 169 0.48 -5.33 0.14
CA LYS A 169 0.51 -6.07 -1.13
C LYS A 169 1.85 -6.77 -1.33
N GLU A 170 2.94 -6.09 -1.00
CA GLU A 170 4.29 -6.64 -1.01
C GLU A 170 4.42 -7.84 -0.05
N ALA A 171 3.84 -7.74 1.16
CA ALA A 171 3.82 -8.84 2.12
C ALA A 171 2.96 -10.03 1.65
N LEU A 172 1.79 -9.76 1.03
CA LEU A 172 0.97 -10.80 0.43
C LEU A 172 1.70 -11.50 -0.72
N ALA A 173 2.42 -10.75 -1.55
CA ALA A 173 3.25 -11.31 -2.62
C ALA A 173 4.34 -12.24 -2.10
N CYS A 174 4.91 -11.95 -0.94
CA CYS A 174 5.88 -12.80 -0.24
C CYS A 174 5.23 -13.92 0.60
N ASN A 175 3.91 -14.09 0.58
CA ASN A 175 3.16 -14.98 1.47
C ASN A 175 3.44 -14.73 2.96
N CYS A 176 3.79 -13.50 3.36
CA CYS A 176 4.00 -13.10 4.74
C CYS A 176 2.66 -12.96 5.48
N PRO A 177 2.44 -13.57 6.65
CA PRO A 177 1.26 -13.33 7.47
C PRO A 177 1.12 -11.85 7.84
N ILE A 178 -0.12 -11.37 7.97
CA ILE A 178 -0.39 -9.95 8.23
C ILE A 178 -1.34 -9.81 9.41
N ILE A 179 -0.97 -8.93 10.34
CA ILE A 179 -1.89 -8.41 11.36
C ILE A 179 -1.98 -6.92 11.16
N SER A 180 -3.19 -6.40 10.98
CA SER A 180 -3.41 -4.98 10.67
C SER A 180 -4.59 -4.41 11.44
N THR A 181 -4.47 -3.16 11.87
CA THR A 181 -5.64 -2.35 12.17
C THR A 181 -6.51 -2.17 10.92
N ASN A 182 -7.80 -1.86 11.09
CA ASN A 182 -8.70 -1.72 9.94
C ASN A 182 -8.50 -0.36 9.24
N VAL A 183 -7.50 -0.30 8.36
CA VAL A 183 -7.12 0.91 7.62
C VAL A 183 -7.09 0.69 6.11
N GLY A 184 -7.43 1.72 5.36
CA GLY A 184 -7.43 1.69 3.89
C GLY A 184 -8.27 0.53 3.32
N ASP A 185 -7.68 -0.21 2.41
CA ASP A 185 -8.27 -1.38 1.77
C ASP A 185 -7.80 -2.73 2.38
N VAL A 186 -7.08 -2.71 3.50
CA VAL A 186 -6.44 -3.91 4.08
C VAL A 186 -7.45 -5.00 4.40
N GLN A 187 -8.57 -4.66 5.04
CA GLN A 187 -9.61 -5.63 5.36
C GLN A 187 -10.10 -6.39 4.13
N ARG A 188 -10.31 -5.67 3.02
CA ARG A 188 -10.74 -6.27 1.74
C ARG A 188 -9.66 -7.17 1.17
N LEU A 189 -8.40 -6.75 1.23
CA LEU A 189 -7.27 -7.51 0.67
C LEU A 189 -7.02 -8.83 1.40
N ILE A 190 -7.18 -8.85 2.74
CA ILE A 190 -6.83 -10.04 3.55
C ILE A 190 -8.03 -10.90 3.97
N LYS A 191 -9.28 -10.53 3.60
CA LYS A 191 -10.51 -11.21 4.03
C LYS A 191 -10.49 -12.73 3.85
N ASN A 192 -9.92 -13.21 2.75
CA ASN A 192 -9.87 -14.64 2.41
C ASN A 192 -8.42 -15.19 2.41
N VAL A 193 -7.52 -14.50 3.10
CA VAL A 193 -6.12 -14.90 3.18
C VAL A 193 -5.85 -15.60 4.51
N ARG A 194 -5.34 -16.82 4.46
CA ARG A 194 -5.01 -17.60 5.67
C ARG A 194 -3.93 -16.90 6.48
N ASN A 195 -4.02 -17.00 7.80
CA ASN A 195 -3.06 -16.40 8.76
C ASN A 195 -2.93 -14.87 8.64
N CYS A 196 -3.97 -14.19 8.15
CA CYS A 196 -4.06 -12.75 8.13
C CYS A 196 -5.25 -12.29 8.96
N TYR A 197 -5.07 -11.25 9.79
CA TYR A 197 -6.08 -10.83 10.75
C TYR A 197 -6.22 -9.30 10.78
N ILE A 198 -7.46 -8.82 10.87
CA ILE A 198 -7.76 -7.45 11.27
C ILE A 198 -7.84 -7.39 12.79
N SER A 199 -7.20 -6.39 13.38
CA SER A 199 -7.16 -6.15 14.82
C SER A 199 -7.78 -4.81 15.18
N SER A 200 -8.26 -4.72 16.41
CA SER A 200 -8.59 -3.45 17.06
C SER A 200 -7.30 -2.71 17.46
N TYR A 201 -7.44 -1.49 17.98
CA TYR A 201 -6.32 -0.71 18.56
C TYR A 201 -5.97 -1.14 20.00
N ASN A 202 -6.42 -2.33 20.43
CA ASN A 202 -6.06 -2.91 21.73
C ASN A 202 -4.80 -3.78 21.57
N PRO A 203 -3.72 -3.52 22.35
CA PRO A 203 -2.48 -4.31 22.31
C PRO A 203 -2.72 -5.80 22.62
N ASP A 204 -3.64 -6.14 23.53
CA ASP A 204 -3.94 -7.52 23.88
C ASP A 204 -4.60 -8.28 22.73
N ASP A 205 -5.46 -7.62 21.94
CA ASP A 205 -6.08 -8.21 20.77
C ASP A 205 -5.01 -8.51 19.69
N ILE A 206 -4.08 -7.58 19.49
CA ILE A 206 -2.94 -7.78 18.58
C ILE A 206 -2.07 -8.93 19.07
N LYS A 207 -1.69 -8.94 20.36
CA LYS A 207 -0.88 -9.99 20.99
C LYS A 207 -1.51 -11.38 20.83
N LYS A 208 -2.83 -11.48 21.02
CA LYS A 208 -3.59 -12.72 20.80
C LYS A 208 -3.45 -13.23 19.36
N LYS A 209 -3.55 -12.33 18.36
CA LYS A 209 -3.40 -12.67 16.95
C LYS A 209 -1.97 -13.03 16.58
N ILE A 210 -0.96 -12.34 17.16
CA ILE A 210 0.45 -12.72 17.04
C ILE A 210 0.66 -14.15 17.53
N SER A 211 0.09 -14.51 18.68
CA SER A 211 0.17 -15.85 19.22
C SER A 211 -0.46 -16.92 18.32
N LEU A 212 -1.56 -16.60 17.61
CA LEU A 212 -2.17 -17.50 16.63
C LEU A 212 -1.24 -17.74 15.44
N VAL A 213 -0.63 -16.68 14.90
CA VAL A 213 0.33 -16.79 13.78
C VAL A 213 1.54 -17.62 14.20
N PHE A 214 2.10 -17.37 15.39
CA PHE A 214 3.29 -18.09 15.86
C PHE A 214 3.05 -19.59 16.11
N ARG A 215 1.87 -19.94 16.66
CA ARG A 215 1.50 -21.36 16.85
C ARG A 215 1.30 -22.08 15.51
N GLY A 216 0.70 -21.40 14.55
CA GLY A 216 0.46 -21.98 13.22
C GLY A 216 1.74 -22.17 12.41
N ASN A 217 2.75 -21.35 12.64
CA ASN A 217 4.05 -21.32 11.92
C ASN A 217 3.95 -21.55 10.40
N LYS A 218 2.88 -21.06 9.78
CA LYS A 218 2.59 -21.27 8.36
C LYS A 218 2.54 -19.94 7.63
N ARG A 219 3.08 -19.92 6.41
CA ARG A 219 2.93 -18.82 5.47
C ARG A 219 1.47 -18.71 4.99
N THR A 220 1.17 -17.59 4.32
CA THR A 220 -0.16 -17.34 3.77
C THR A 220 -0.32 -17.94 2.36
N ASN A 221 -1.47 -17.70 1.76
CA ASN A 221 -1.72 -17.89 0.32
C ASN A 221 -1.91 -16.54 -0.40
N GLY A 222 -1.27 -15.49 0.11
CA GLY A 222 -1.45 -14.11 -0.33
C GLY A 222 -1.07 -13.88 -1.79
N GLU A 223 0.02 -14.51 -2.26
CA GLU A 223 0.47 -14.44 -3.65
C GLU A 223 -0.65 -14.75 -4.65
N LYS A 224 -1.50 -15.76 -4.34
CA LYS A 224 -2.61 -16.14 -5.22
C LYS A 224 -3.72 -15.07 -5.25
N VAL A 225 -3.93 -14.40 -4.12
CA VAL A 225 -5.00 -13.38 -3.98
C VAL A 225 -4.59 -12.05 -4.62
N ILE A 226 -3.29 -11.73 -4.60
CA ILE A 226 -2.78 -10.42 -5.01
C ILE A 226 -2.45 -10.32 -6.52
N LYS A 227 -2.67 -11.36 -7.32
CA LYS A 227 -2.29 -11.42 -8.74
C LYS A 227 -2.76 -10.22 -9.57
N ASN A 228 -3.98 -9.75 -9.33
CA ASN A 228 -4.58 -8.62 -10.07
C ASN A 228 -3.96 -7.26 -9.76
N PHE A 229 -3.05 -7.19 -8.75
CA PHE A 229 -2.36 -5.97 -8.34
C PHE A 229 -0.89 -5.93 -8.81
N LYS A 230 -0.46 -6.84 -9.68
CA LYS A 230 0.85 -6.74 -10.33
C LYS A 230 0.94 -5.45 -11.12
N LEU A 231 2.13 -4.82 -11.13
CA LEU A 231 2.36 -3.54 -11.83
C LEU A 231 1.89 -3.58 -13.28
N GLU A 232 2.16 -4.67 -13.99
CA GLU A 232 1.72 -4.86 -15.36
C GLU A 232 0.20 -4.73 -15.52
N ASN A 233 -0.58 -5.42 -14.67
CA ASN A 233 -2.04 -5.35 -14.70
C ASN A 233 -2.57 -3.95 -14.36
N ILE A 234 -1.89 -3.24 -13.48
CA ILE A 234 -2.21 -1.86 -13.14
C ILE A 234 -1.88 -0.91 -14.29
N ALA A 235 -0.73 -1.12 -14.95
CA ALA A 235 -0.33 -0.33 -16.12
C ALA A 235 -1.33 -0.44 -17.26
N TYR A 236 -1.83 -1.64 -17.58
CA TYR A 236 -2.88 -1.81 -18.60
C TYR A 236 -4.13 -1.00 -18.27
N LYS A 237 -4.59 -1.01 -17.02
CA LYS A 237 -5.76 -0.20 -16.60
C LYS A 237 -5.51 1.31 -16.77
N VAL A 238 -4.29 1.78 -16.51
CA VAL A 238 -3.93 3.19 -16.72
C VAL A 238 -3.88 3.52 -18.22
N ILE A 239 -3.33 2.62 -19.04
CA ILE A 239 -3.30 2.78 -20.50
C ILE A 239 -4.71 2.84 -21.08
N ASP A 240 -5.65 2.05 -20.57
CA ASP A 240 -7.05 2.11 -20.99
C ASP A 240 -7.68 3.47 -20.68
N VAL A 241 -7.37 4.07 -19.52
CA VAL A 241 -7.79 5.45 -19.22
C VAL A 241 -7.20 6.44 -20.22
N TYR A 242 -5.93 6.28 -20.61
CA TYR A 242 -5.32 7.15 -21.64
C TYR A 242 -6.06 7.04 -22.97
N ARG A 243 -6.29 5.81 -23.44
CA ARG A 243 -6.99 5.55 -24.72
C ARG A 243 -8.41 6.16 -24.72
N ASP A 244 -9.14 6.00 -23.63
CA ASP A 244 -10.49 6.56 -23.50
C ASP A 244 -10.46 8.08 -23.41
N THR A 245 -9.46 8.66 -22.73
CA THR A 245 -9.27 10.11 -22.67
C THR A 245 -9.00 10.70 -24.05
N LEU A 246 -8.09 10.09 -24.82
CA LEU A 246 -7.72 10.56 -26.16
C LEU A 246 -8.85 10.44 -27.19
N LYS A 247 -9.76 9.45 -27.05
CA LYS A 247 -10.93 9.31 -27.91
C LYS A 247 -11.98 10.40 -27.68
N ASN A 248 -12.02 10.96 -26.47
CA ASN A 248 -13.06 11.89 -26.03
C ASN A 248 -12.59 13.35 -25.94
N TYR A 249 -11.33 13.63 -26.26
CA TYR A 249 -10.72 14.96 -26.28
C TYR A 249 -10.62 15.52 -27.68
#